data_2f19d10c0a280172fbf8b282755d62c0
#
_entry.id   2f19d10c0a280172fbf8b282755d62c0
#
_cell.length_a   1.000
_cell.length_b   1.000
_cell.length_c   1.000
_cell.angle_alpha   90.00
_cell.angle_beta   90.00
_cell.angle_gamma   90.00
#
_symmetry.space_group_name_H-M   'P 1'
#
loop_
_entity.id
_entity.type
_entity.pdbx_description
1 polymer ?
#
loop_
_entity_poly.entity_id
_entity_poly.type
_entity_poly.pdbx_seq_one_letter_code
_entity_poly.pdbx_strand_id
1 'polypeptide(L)'
;MRSFRDKLLEINGVDSVISLLDVSLFQSPPLSLIELASDVYTIDNGKADLDYIENEFKTSPLYASNLISKNLKTTALLIPLSADDPTVIIDDEILKKMIFDIRSTMDEYRNDAKLFLGGIPMIRNDAISYIKSDLVIFSLAVVLAMSMILTLIFRRIRWVLLPIMISVTGALFMTGLISAIGWKVTVISSNFIALMLILTMAMNIHMSTRFLQLRNNFPKLGNFEIISMTTQKMFWPIIYTVLTTICA
;
A
#
# COMPACT_ATOMS: atom_id res chain seq x y z
N MET A 1 23.18 14.17 14.69
CA MET A 1 21.92 13.76 15.36
C MET A 1 21.07 14.97 15.75
N ARG A 2 21.62 15.94 16.53
CA ARG A 2 20.86 17.14 16.95
C ARG A 2 20.28 17.91 15.76
N SER A 3 21.09 18.28 14.77
CA SER A 3 20.61 18.98 13.55
C SER A 3 19.56 18.19 12.76
N PHE A 4 19.66 16.86 12.70
CA PHE A 4 18.68 16.02 12.05
C PHE A 4 17.34 16.00 12.82
N ARG A 5 17.39 15.87 14.16
CA ARG A 5 16.21 15.96 15.03
C ARG A 5 15.49 17.30 14.85
N ASP A 6 16.24 18.41 14.89
CA ASP A 6 15.67 19.75 14.80
C ASP A 6 14.97 19.97 13.44
N LYS A 7 15.55 19.49 12.34
CA LYS A 7 14.88 19.51 11.03
C LYS A 7 13.62 18.62 10.95
N LEU A 8 13.60 17.49 11.66
CA LEU A 8 12.40 16.67 11.73
C LEU A 8 11.28 17.38 12.48
N LEU A 9 11.58 18.18 13.49
CA LEU A 9 10.60 18.99 14.23
C LEU A 9 9.99 20.14 13.41
N GLU A 10 10.65 20.56 12.32
CA GLU A 10 10.11 21.58 11.39
C GLU A 10 9.04 21.01 10.44
N ILE A 11 8.92 19.68 10.37
CA ILE A 11 7.96 19.02 9.48
C ILE A 11 6.55 19.13 10.06
N ASN A 12 5.62 19.58 9.23
CA ASN A 12 4.22 19.71 9.63
C ASN A 12 3.60 18.34 9.98
N GLY A 13 3.08 18.23 11.20
CA GLY A 13 2.52 16.99 11.75
C GLY A 13 3.50 16.18 12.60
N VAL A 14 4.72 16.67 12.82
CA VAL A 14 5.70 16.14 13.76
C VAL A 14 5.74 17.04 14.98
N ASP A 15 5.10 16.64 16.08
CA ASP A 15 5.03 17.46 17.29
C ASP A 15 6.19 17.22 18.23
N SER A 16 6.75 16.02 18.19
CA SER A 16 7.92 15.68 19.01
C SER A 16 8.79 14.62 18.34
N VAL A 17 10.08 14.64 18.67
CA VAL A 17 11.05 13.62 18.24
C VAL A 17 11.83 13.18 19.47
N ILE A 18 11.70 11.93 19.84
CA ILE A 18 12.43 11.34 20.97
C ILE A 18 13.69 10.68 20.44
N SER A 19 14.85 11.14 20.91
CA SER A 19 16.17 10.61 20.56
C SER A 19 16.96 10.25 21.81
N LEU A 20 18.14 9.68 21.64
CA LEU A 20 19.08 9.48 22.76
C LEU A 20 19.49 10.78 23.45
N LEU A 21 19.31 11.93 22.78
CA LEU A 21 19.66 13.24 23.36
C LEU A 21 18.62 13.70 24.39
N ASP A 22 17.37 13.27 24.24
CA ASP A 22 16.20 13.80 24.94
C ASP A 22 15.75 12.88 26.08
N VAL A 23 16.20 11.62 26.10
CA VAL A 23 15.77 10.67 27.12
C VAL A 23 16.37 10.98 28.49
N SER A 24 15.56 10.78 29.52
CA SER A 24 15.95 10.98 30.91
C SER A 24 16.95 9.92 31.34
N LEU A 25 18.07 10.32 31.87
CA LEU A 25 19.10 9.44 32.41
C LEU A 25 18.98 9.37 33.94
N PHE A 26 18.92 8.14 34.47
CA PHE A 26 18.66 7.90 35.89
C PHE A 26 19.90 7.43 36.65
N GLN A 27 20.91 6.98 35.92
CA GLN A 27 22.19 6.45 36.48
C GLN A 27 23.43 7.17 35.96
N SER A 28 23.28 8.32 35.36
CA SER A 28 24.36 9.06 34.71
C SER A 28 24.43 10.52 35.15
N PRO A 29 24.90 10.86 36.40
CA PRO A 29 25.38 10.00 37.49
C PRO A 29 24.23 9.30 38.26
N PRO A 30 24.54 8.33 39.14
CA PRO A 30 23.54 7.74 40.03
C PRO A 30 22.97 8.78 40.98
N LEU A 31 21.69 9.07 40.86
CA LEU A 31 20.98 10.12 41.59
C LEU A 31 20.07 9.53 42.67
N SER A 32 19.83 10.28 43.73
CA SER A 32 18.79 9.95 44.69
C SER A 32 17.39 10.20 44.11
N LEU A 33 16.36 9.51 44.65
CA LEU A 33 14.96 9.70 44.21
C LEU A 33 14.47 11.15 44.34
N ILE A 34 15.03 11.91 45.27
CA ILE A 34 14.68 13.32 45.49
C ILE A 34 15.26 14.20 44.39
N GLU A 35 16.47 13.94 43.96
CA GLU A 35 17.15 14.66 42.88
C GLU A 35 16.51 14.36 41.52
N LEU A 36 16.11 13.09 41.29
CA LEU A 36 15.37 12.70 40.10
C LEU A 36 13.99 13.39 39.99
N ALA A 37 13.36 13.69 41.13
CA ALA A 37 12.07 14.39 41.13
C ALA A 37 12.22 15.91 40.89
N SER A 38 13.41 16.47 41.12
CA SER A 38 13.65 17.91 40.96
C SER A 38 14.29 18.31 39.64
N ASP A 39 15.08 17.42 39.03
CA ASP A 39 15.85 17.74 37.82
C ASP A 39 15.92 16.51 36.89
N VAL A 40 15.72 16.75 35.59
CA VAL A 40 15.86 15.70 34.55
C VAL A 40 17.22 15.82 33.90
N TYR A 41 18.01 14.76 33.96
CA TYR A 41 19.30 14.66 33.35
C TYR A 41 19.17 14.07 31.95
N THR A 42 19.61 14.82 30.95
CA THR A 42 19.64 14.37 29.54
C THR A 42 21.00 14.72 28.92
N ILE A 43 21.35 14.09 27.83
CA ILE A 43 22.56 14.44 27.10
C ILE A 43 22.45 15.87 26.57
N ASP A 44 21.26 16.28 26.15
CA ASP A 44 21.04 17.57 25.49
C ASP A 44 21.20 18.77 26.48
N ASN A 45 20.80 18.59 27.74
CA ASN A 45 20.94 19.64 28.75
C ASN A 45 22.34 19.72 29.38
N GLY A 46 23.26 18.81 29.01
CA GLY A 46 24.66 18.82 29.47
C GLY A 46 24.87 18.48 30.94
N LYS A 47 23.82 18.02 31.65
CA LYS A 47 23.90 17.62 33.07
C LYS A 47 24.33 16.17 33.26
N ALA A 48 24.26 15.35 32.20
CA ALA A 48 24.63 13.94 32.24
C ALA A 48 26.13 13.73 32.21
N ASP A 49 26.61 12.79 33.02
CA ASP A 49 28.03 12.41 33.06
C ASP A 49 28.29 11.33 31.98
N LEU A 50 29.18 11.70 31.02
CA LEU A 50 29.47 10.88 29.85
C LEU A 50 30.10 9.53 30.21
N ASP A 51 30.80 9.40 31.32
CA ASP A 51 31.44 8.15 31.75
C ASP A 51 30.42 7.08 32.16
N TYR A 52 29.24 7.51 32.62
CA TYR A 52 28.17 6.61 33.04
C TYR A 52 27.14 6.33 31.95
N ILE A 53 26.99 7.22 30.97
CA ILE A 53 25.97 7.14 29.92
C ILE A 53 26.06 5.82 29.13
N GLU A 54 27.27 5.42 28.73
CA GLU A 54 27.47 4.20 27.94
C GLU A 54 27.00 2.97 28.67
N ASN A 55 27.26 2.89 29.97
CA ASN A 55 26.85 1.78 30.81
C ASN A 55 25.33 1.77 30.99
N GLU A 56 24.71 2.93 31.22
CA GLU A 56 23.27 3.05 31.36
C GLU A 56 22.55 2.62 30.09
N PHE A 57 22.99 3.03 28.91
CA PHE A 57 22.42 2.61 27.64
C PHE A 57 22.60 1.12 27.36
N LYS A 58 23.63 0.48 27.86
CA LYS A 58 23.84 -0.97 27.70
C LYS A 58 23.00 -1.82 28.65
N THR A 59 22.76 -1.32 29.87
CA THR A 59 22.20 -2.12 30.95
C THR A 59 20.74 -1.79 31.25
N SER A 60 20.31 -0.56 31.00
CA SER A 60 18.94 -0.14 31.29
C SER A 60 17.92 -0.85 30.38
N PRO A 61 16.90 -1.51 30.95
CA PRO A 61 15.85 -2.13 30.16
C PRO A 61 14.98 -1.12 29.40
N LEU A 62 15.04 0.15 29.75
CA LEU A 62 14.30 1.21 29.05
C LEU A 62 14.92 1.54 27.68
N TYR A 63 16.24 1.52 27.59
CA TYR A 63 16.98 2.00 26.42
C TYR A 63 17.62 0.86 25.63
N ALA A 64 18.16 -0.14 26.32
CA ALA A 64 18.81 -1.28 25.68
C ALA A 64 17.84 -2.07 24.81
N SER A 65 18.15 -2.24 23.54
CA SER A 65 17.34 -2.89 22.51
C SER A 65 16.05 -2.15 22.10
N ASN A 66 15.70 -1.04 22.73
CA ASN A 66 14.55 -0.20 22.36
C ASN A 66 14.98 1.05 21.58
N LEU A 67 15.87 1.84 22.15
CA LEU A 67 16.39 3.08 21.54
C LEU A 67 17.79 2.90 20.99
N ILE A 68 18.56 1.99 21.56
CA ILE A 68 19.94 1.73 21.15
C ILE A 68 20.20 0.22 21.10
N SER A 69 20.96 -0.21 20.11
CA SER A 69 21.39 -1.59 19.98
C SER A 69 22.46 -1.95 21.02
N LYS A 70 22.55 -3.24 21.41
CA LYS A 70 23.52 -3.74 22.39
C LYS A 70 24.97 -3.43 22.01
N ASN A 71 25.28 -3.28 20.73
CA ASN A 71 26.61 -2.94 20.24
C ASN A 71 26.84 -1.43 20.09
N LEU A 72 25.87 -0.59 20.50
CA LEU A 72 25.87 0.88 20.44
C LEU A 72 26.07 1.46 19.03
N LYS A 73 25.90 0.66 17.96
CA LYS A 73 26.11 1.11 16.58
C LYS A 73 24.85 1.57 15.87
N THR A 74 23.69 1.27 16.43
CA THR A 74 22.39 1.63 15.85
C THR A 74 21.53 2.27 16.92
N THR A 75 20.92 3.39 16.59
CA THR A 75 19.98 4.09 17.46
C THR A 75 18.69 4.37 16.72
N ALA A 76 17.61 4.58 17.46
CA ALA A 76 16.32 4.98 16.93
C ALA A 76 15.99 6.42 17.33
N LEU A 77 15.37 7.15 16.39
CA LEU A 77 14.62 8.36 16.68
C LEU A 77 13.14 7.99 16.58
N LEU A 78 12.39 8.22 17.64
CA LEU A 78 10.96 7.94 17.67
C LEU A 78 10.20 9.23 17.37
N ILE A 79 9.35 9.20 16.39
CA ILE A 79 8.45 10.29 16.04
C ILE A 79 7.04 9.82 16.46
N PRO A 80 6.57 10.19 17.66
CA PRO A 80 5.20 9.92 18.04
C PRO A 80 4.29 10.72 17.12
N LEU A 81 3.39 10.04 16.45
CA LEU A 81 2.34 10.72 15.72
C LEU A 81 1.28 11.10 16.75
N SER A 82 1.14 12.38 17.00
CA SER A 82 0.12 12.89 17.91
C SER A 82 -1.25 12.55 17.39
N ALA A 83 -1.82 11.51 17.99
CA ALA A 83 -3.24 11.47 18.17
C ALA A 83 -3.45 11.72 19.67
N ASP A 84 -3.80 12.92 20.06
CA ASP A 84 -4.41 13.17 21.36
C ASP A 84 -5.64 12.26 21.57
N ASP A 85 -6.11 11.67 20.47
CA ASP A 85 -7.14 10.64 20.41
C ASP A 85 -6.65 9.50 19.50
N PRO A 86 -6.43 8.27 20.00
CA PRO A 86 -6.05 7.10 19.21
C PRO A 86 -7.10 6.71 18.16
N THR A 87 -8.28 7.33 18.17
CA THR A 87 -9.34 7.16 17.17
C THR A 87 -9.21 8.13 15.98
N VAL A 88 -8.40 9.17 16.09
CA VAL A 88 -8.17 10.10 14.99
C VAL A 88 -7.28 9.44 13.95
N ILE A 89 -7.90 9.00 12.88
CA ILE A 89 -7.21 8.52 11.68
C ILE A 89 -6.63 9.76 10.99
N ILE A 90 -5.30 9.90 11.05
CA ILE A 90 -4.59 10.93 10.28
C ILE A 90 -5.00 10.76 8.81
N ASP A 91 -5.40 11.86 8.18
CA ASP A 91 -5.77 11.88 6.76
C ASP A 91 -4.63 11.29 5.93
N ASP A 92 -4.97 10.41 5.01
CA ASP A 92 -4.01 9.72 4.15
C ASP A 92 -3.15 10.71 3.34
N GLU A 93 -3.66 11.89 2.97
CA GLU A 93 -2.89 12.92 2.27
C GLU A 93 -1.89 13.63 3.18
N ILE A 94 -2.29 13.94 4.40
CA ILE A 94 -1.39 14.55 5.42
C ILE A 94 -0.28 13.58 5.76
N LEU A 95 -0.63 12.30 6.02
CA LEU A 95 0.34 11.25 6.32
C LEU A 95 1.34 11.04 5.17
N LYS A 96 0.84 11.04 3.93
CA LYS A 96 1.68 10.89 2.73
C LYS A 96 2.68 12.03 2.60
N LYS A 97 2.24 13.26 2.80
CA LYS A 97 3.11 14.44 2.73
C LYS A 97 4.17 14.41 3.84
N MET A 98 3.76 14.13 5.06
CA MET A 98 4.67 14.03 6.20
C MET A 98 5.75 12.94 5.98
N ILE A 99 5.38 11.75 5.52
CA ILE A 99 6.33 10.67 5.23
C ILE A 99 7.28 11.07 4.08
N PHE A 100 6.77 11.78 3.08
CA PHE A 100 7.60 12.31 2.00
C PHE A 100 8.63 13.33 2.52
N ASP A 101 8.20 14.27 3.36
CA ASP A 101 9.05 15.30 3.93
C ASP A 101 10.12 14.68 4.88
N ILE A 102 9.74 13.68 5.69
CA ILE A 102 10.69 12.91 6.51
C ILE A 102 11.73 12.22 5.62
N ARG A 103 11.33 11.57 4.54
CA ARG A 103 12.28 10.90 3.62
C ARG A 103 13.20 11.90 2.94
N SER A 104 12.68 13.04 2.50
CA SER A 104 13.49 14.11 1.91
C SER A 104 14.55 14.62 2.89
N THR A 105 14.16 14.83 4.14
CA THR A 105 15.09 15.21 5.20
C THR A 105 16.14 14.12 5.46
N MET A 106 15.71 12.84 5.48
CA MET A 106 16.65 11.71 5.63
C MET A 106 17.69 11.66 4.50
N ASP A 107 17.28 11.97 3.27
CA ASP A 107 18.16 11.90 2.10
C ASP A 107 19.33 12.91 2.21
N GLU A 108 19.13 14.05 2.87
CA GLU A 108 20.21 15.02 3.14
C GLU A 108 21.29 14.46 4.06
N TYR A 109 20.95 13.54 4.97
CA TYR A 109 21.86 12.97 5.97
C TYR A 109 22.36 11.56 5.64
N ARG A 110 22.05 11.02 4.43
CA ARG A 110 22.50 9.68 4.01
C ARG A 110 24.01 9.52 3.90
N ASN A 111 24.75 10.64 3.72
CA ASN A 111 26.19 10.62 3.69
C ASN A 111 26.81 10.45 5.09
N ASP A 112 26.09 10.86 6.13
CA ASP A 112 26.56 10.84 7.51
C ASP A 112 26.21 9.51 8.20
N ALA A 113 25.04 8.91 7.86
CA ALA A 113 24.58 7.66 8.47
C ALA A 113 23.65 6.86 7.53
N LYS A 114 23.58 5.56 7.77
CA LYS A 114 22.55 4.71 7.14
C LYS A 114 21.24 4.91 7.89
N LEU A 115 20.28 5.56 7.25
CA LEU A 115 18.98 5.88 7.80
C LEU A 115 17.92 4.97 7.23
N PHE A 116 17.05 4.44 8.08
CA PHE A 116 15.90 3.61 7.73
C PHE A 116 14.66 4.19 8.40
N LEU A 117 13.62 4.39 7.61
CA LEU A 117 12.31 4.76 8.14
C LEU A 117 11.49 3.49 8.38
N GLY A 118 10.86 3.39 9.53
CA GLY A 118 10.01 2.27 9.92
C GLY A 118 8.80 2.75 10.72
N GLY A 119 7.81 1.88 10.84
CA GLY A 119 6.60 2.14 11.62
C GLY A 119 5.32 1.84 10.83
N ILE A 120 4.25 1.56 11.57
CA ILE A 120 2.94 1.21 10.98
C ILE A 120 2.42 2.29 10.01
N PRO A 121 2.52 3.60 10.33
CA PRO A 121 2.06 4.66 9.43
C PRO A 121 2.80 4.67 8.09
N MET A 122 4.12 4.46 8.11
CA MET A 122 4.94 4.37 6.90
C MET A 122 4.55 3.15 6.07
N ILE A 123 4.41 1.98 6.70
CA ILE A 123 3.99 0.74 6.03
C ILE A 123 2.63 0.93 5.37
N ARG A 124 1.66 1.55 6.08
CA ARG A 124 0.34 1.85 5.54
C ARG A 124 0.42 2.75 4.30
N ASN A 125 1.17 3.84 4.37
CA ASN A 125 1.35 4.75 3.24
C ASN A 125 1.99 4.06 2.03
N ASP A 126 3.05 3.30 2.24
CA ASP A 126 3.74 2.58 1.17
C ASP A 126 2.85 1.50 0.56
N ALA A 127 2.13 0.74 1.40
CA ALA A 127 1.19 -0.27 0.93
C ALA A 127 0.11 0.35 0.02
N ILE A 128 -0.50 1.48 0.42
CA ILE A 128 -1.49 2.19 -0.39
C ILE A 128 -0.87 2.67 -1.72
N SER A 129 0.34 3.19 -1.69
CA SER A 129 1.04 3.67 -2.88
C SER A 129 1.36 2.52 -3.86
N TYR A 130 1.89 1.40 -3.34
CA TYR A 130 2.17 0.21 -4.15
C TYR A 130 0.91 -0.39 -4.75
N ILE A 131 -0.18 -0.50 -3.97
CA ILE A 131 -1.46 -1.01 -4.46
C ILE A 131 -1.96 -0.17 -5.63
N LYS A 132 -1.93 1.16 -5.52
CA LYS A 132 -2.36 2.04 -6.62
C LYS A 132 -1.52 1.83 -7.88
N SER A 133 -0.21 1.69 -7.73
CA SER A 133 0.70 1.40 -8.85
C SER A 133 0.44 0.03 -9.46
N ASP A 134 0.33 -1.00 -8.62
CA ASP A 134 0.08 -2.37 -9.05
C ASP A 134 -1.24 -2.53 -9.78
N LEU A 135 -2.30 -1.88 -9.31
CA LEU A 135 -3.60 -1.89 -9.98
C LEU A 135 -3.50 -1.40 -11.43
N VAL A 136 -2.79 -0.30 -11.66
CA VAL A 136 -2.64 0.28 -13.00
C VAL A 136 -1.75 -0.61 -13.86
N ILE A 137 -0.57 -0.98 -13.36
CA ILE A 137 0.42 -1.77 -14.11
C ILE A 137 -0.15 -3.15 -14.44
N PHE A 138 -0.74 -3.83 -13.45
CA PHE A 138 -1.27 -5.19 -13.61
C PHE A 138 -2.49 -5.21 -14.54
N SER A 139 -3.42 -4.26 -14.38
CA SER A 139 -4.58 -4.16 -15.26
C SER A 139 -4.18 -3.87 -16.70
N LEU A 140 -3.21 -2.99 -16.93
CA LEU A 140 -2.68 -2.69 -18.25
C LEU A 140 -1.98 -3.92 -18.86
N ALA A 141 -1.16 -4.61 -18.08
CA ALA A 141 -0.47 -5.82 -18.52
C ALA A 141 -1.45 -6.93 -18.93
N VAL A 142 -2.53 -7.14 -18.15
CA VAL A 142 -3.60 -8.09 -18.47
C VAL A 142 -4.29 -7.73 -19.77
N VAL A 143 -4.67 -6.46 -19.95
CA VAL A 143 -5.34 -6.00 -21.18
C VAL A 143 -4.42 -6.17 -22.39
N LEU A 144 -3.14 -5.86 -22.28
CA LEU A 144 -2.16 -6.03 -23.37
C LEU A 144 -1.93 -7.51 -23.71
N ALA A 145 -1.75 -8.36 -22.70
CA ALA A 145 -1.57 -9.79 -22.90
C ALA A 145 -2.79 -10.42 -23.59
N MET A 146 -4.00 -10.09 -23.10
CA MET A 146 -5.23 -10.57 -23.70
C MET A 146 -5.46 -10.01 -25.10
N SER A 147 -5.12 -8.76 -25.37
CA SER A 147 -5.17 -8.17 -26.70
C SER A 147 -4.27 -8.92 -27.68
N MET A 148 -3.06 -9.29 -27.24
CA MET A 148 -2.13 -10.09 -28.05
C MET A 148 -2.69 -11.46 -28.37
N ILE A 149 -3.21 -12.18 -27.39
CA ILE A 149 -3.82 -13.50 -27.56
C ILE A 149 -5.03 -13.43 -28.52
N LEU A 150 -5.93 -12.46 -28.31
CA LEU A 150 -7.10 -12.26 -29.18
C LEU A 150 -6.71 -11.95 -30.62
N THR A 151 -5.65 -11.15 -30.82
CA THR A 151 -5.15 -10.81 -32.15
C THR A 151 -4.60 -12.05 -32.87
N LEU A 152 -3.90 -12.93 -32.16
CA LEU A 152 -3.42 -14.20 -32.71
C LEU A 152 -4.55 -15.14 -33.10
N ILE A 153 -5.62 -15.20 -32.29
CA ILE A 153 -6.76 -16.10 -32.52
C ILE A 153 -7.66 -15.58 -33.64
N PHE A 154 -8.12 -14.34 -33.53
CA PHE A 154 -9.19 -13.82 -34.41
C PHE A 154 -8.68 -13.12 -35.66
N ARG A 155 -7.42 -12.65 -35.68
CA ARG A 155 -6.78 -11.93 -36.80
C ARG A 155 -7.62 -10.77 -37.40
N ARG A 156 -8.63 -10.28 -36.67
CA ARG A 156 -9.51 -9.18 -37.07
C ARG A 156 -9.71 -8.25 -35.90
N ILE A 157 -9.33 -6.99 -36.03
CA ILE A 157 -9.33 -5.97 -34.97
C ILE A 157 -10.70 -5.81 -34.28
N ARG A 158 -11.79 -5.96 -34.98
CA ARG A 158 -13.14 -5.85 -34.39
C ARG A 158 -13.41 -6.89 -33.32
N TRP A 159 -12.92 -8.11 -33.49
CA TRP A 159 -13.08 -9.22 -32.56
C TRP A 159 -12.09 -9.18 -31.40
N VAL A 160 -11.10 -8.28 -31.48
CA VAL A 160 -10.17 -7.96 -30.37
C VAL A 160 -10.75 -6.82 -29.55
N LEU A 161 -11.18 -5.75 -30.22
CA LEU A 161 -11.60 -4.51 -29.56
C LEU A 161 -12.89 -4.69 -28.76
N LEU A 162 -13.87 -5.47 -29.29
CA LEU A 162 -15.18 -5.64 -28.68
C LEU A 162 -15.11 -6.31 -27.30
N PRO A 163 -14.44 -7.46 -27.08
CA PRO A 163 -14.29 -8.05 -25.77
C PRO A 163 -13.55 -7.13 -24.78
N ILE A 164 -12.53 -6.39 -25.24
CA ILE A 164 -11.78 -5.46 -24.40
C ILE A 164 -12.71 -4.34 -23.91
N MET A 165 -13.42 -3.70 -24.81
CA MET A 165 -14.35 -2.61 -24.48
C MET A 165 -15.43 -3.06 -23.47
N ILE A 166 -16.02 -4.24 -23.69
CA ILE A 166 -17.02 -4.80 -22.77
C ILE A 166 -16.40 -5.04 -21.39
N SER A 167 -15.21 -5.66 -21.33
CA SER A 167 -14.55 -5.98 -20.06
C SER A 167 -14.14 -4.73 -19.29
N VAL A 168 -13.59 -3.74 -19.98
CA VAL A 168 -13.22 -2.44 -19.35
C VAL A 168 -14.47 -1.72 -18.85
N THR A 169 -15.54 -1.65 -19.67
CA THR A 169 -16.81 -1.03 -19.25
C THR A 169 -17.41 -1.75 -18.03
N GLY A 170 -17.37 -3.07 -18.01
CA GLY A 170 -17.82 -3.86 -16.86
C GLY A 170 -17.02 -3.58 -15.60
N ALA A 171 -15.69 -3.50 -15.71
CA ALA A 171 -14.82 -3.18 -14.59
C ALA A 171 -15.07 -1.76 -14.06
N LEU A 172 -15.23 -0.77 -14.96
CA LEU A 172 -15.54 0.61 -14.57
C LEU A 172 -16.92 0.70 -13.89
N PHE A 173 -17.92 0.02 -14.44
CA PHE A 173 -19.26 -0.01 -13.85
C PHE A 173 -19.24 -0.60 -12.43
N MET A 174 -18.55 -1.73 -12.25
CA MET A 174 -18.47 -2.40 -10.96
C MET A 174 -17.69 -1.55 -9.93
N THR A 175 -16.58 -0.95 -10.35
CA THR A 175 -15.79 -0.04 -9.48
C THR A 175 -16.64 1.16 -9.07
N GLY A 176 -17.40 1.73 -10.01
CA GLY A 176 -18.33 2.82 -9.73
C GLY A 176 -19.45 2.41 -8.75
N LEU A 177 -19.98 1.20 -8.90
CA LEU A 177 -21.01 0.67 -8.01
C LEU A 177 -20.50 0.47 -6.58
N ILE A 178 -19.32 -0.13 -6.43
CA ILE A 178 -18.65 -0.31 -5.12
C ILE A 178 -18.42 1.04 -4.45
N SER A 179 -17.96 2.03 -5.21
CA SER A 179 -17.76 3.40 -4.72
C SER A 179 -19.07 4.07 -4.30
N ALA A 180 -20.14 3.89 -5.08
CA ALA A 180 -21.46 4.45 -4.78
C ALA A 180 -22.10 3.88 -3.51
N ILE A 181 -21.82 2.60 -3.19
CA ILE A 181 -22.25 1.94 -1.96
C ILE A 181 -21.40 2.38 -0.75
N GLY A 182 -20.28 3.09 -0.98
CA GLY A 182 -19.37 3.55 0.07
C GLY A 182 -18.42 2.46 0.60
N TRP A 183 -18.28 1.35 -0.10
CA TRP A 183 -17.35 0.30 0.29
C TRP A 183 -15.90 0.73 0.02
N LYS A 184 -15.08 0.63 1.07
CA LYS A 184 -13.64 0.92 0.96
C LYS A 184 -12.91 -0.27 0.37
N VAL A 185 -12.14 -0.02 -0.69
CA VAL A 185 -11.23 -1.02 -1.25
C VAL A 185 -10.04 -1.18 -0.31
N THR A 186 -9.86 -2.39 0.21
CA THR A 186 -8.74 -2.75 1.09
C THR A 186 -7.56 -3.27 0.27
N VAL A 187 -6.40 -3.43 0.93
CA VAL A 187 -5.19 -4.03 0.33
C VAL A 187 -5.49 -5.39 -0.31
N ILE A 188 -6.25 -6.23 0.40
CA ILE A 188 -6.58 -7.59 -0.06
C ILE A 188 -7.57 -7.55 -1.22
N SER A 189 -8.58 -6.68 -1.13
CA SER A 189 -9.63 -6.59 -2.16
C SER A 189 -9.20 -5.83 -3.41
N SER A 190 -8.07 -5.13 -3.39
CA SER A 190 -7.60 -4.31 -4.53
C SER A 190 -7.43 -5.13 -5.82
N ASN A 191 -7.11 -6.40 -5.70
CA ASN A 191 -6.86 -7.29 -6.84
C ASN A 191 -8.13 -7.70 -7.62
N PHE A 192 -9.35 -7.34 -7.11
CA PHE A 192 -10.61 -7.73 -7.74
C PHE A 192 -10.77 -7.18 -9.16
N ILE A 193 -10.20 -6.00 -9.45
CA ILE A 193 -10.30 -5.37 -10.78
C ILE A 193 -9.61 -6.25 -11.84
N ALA A 194 -8.40 -6.71 -11.55
CA ALA A 194 -7.67 -7.60 -12.45
C ALA A 194 -8.38 -8.94 -12.64
N LEU A 195 -8.87 -9.54 -11.55
CA LEU A 195 -9.66 -10.78 -11.61
C LEU A 195 -10.92 -10.59 -12.43
N MET A 196 -11.63 -9.49 -12.25
CA MET A 196 -12.84 -9.18 -13.00
C MET A 196 -12.54 -8.98 -14.49
N LEU A 197 -11.46 -8.30 -14.84
CA LEU A 197 -11.02 -8.17 -16.24
C LEU A 197 -10.75 -9.53 -16.86
N ILE A 198 -10.02 -10.41 -16.18
CA ILE A 198 -9.71 -11.76 -16.68
C ILE A 198 -10.99 -12.59 -16.87
N LEU A 199 -11.86 -12.62 -15.86
CA LEU A 199 -13.10 -13.41 -15.92
C LEU A 199 -14.05 -12.92 -17.02
N THR A 200 -14.30 -11.62 -17.09
CA THR A 200 -15.17 -11.03 -18.12
C THR A 200 -14.59 -11.21 -19.52
N MET A 201 -13.27 -11.06 -19.66
CA MET A 201 -12.62 -11.31 -20.94
C MET A 201 -12.75 -12.78 -21.38
N ALA A 202 -12.53 -13.73 -20.48
CA ALA A 202 -12.71 -15.16 -20.78
C ALA A 202 -14.12 -15.48 -21.28
N MET A 203 -15.16 -14.95 -20.60
CA MET A 203 -16.54 -15.10 -21.03
C MET A 203 -16.80 -14.49 -22.40
N ASN A 204 -16.27 -13.30 -22.67
CA ASN A 204 -16.40 -12.62 -23.96
C ASN A 204 -15.71 -13.40 -25.09
N ILE A 205 -14.57 -14.04 -24.81
CA ILE A 205 -13.88 -14.91 -25.78
C ILE A 205 -14.74 -16.11 -26.13
N HIS A 206 -15.31 -16.80 -25.14
CA HIS A 206 -16.20 -17.93 -25.36
C HIS A 206 -17.44 -17.55 -26.18
N MET A 207 -18.08 -16.43 -25.86
CA MET A 207 -19.20 -15.89 -26.63
C MET A 207 -18.84 -15.59 -28.07
N SER A 208 -17.72 -14.89 -28.27
CA SER A 208 -17.23 -14.49 -29.60
C SER A 208 -16.84 -15.70 -30.46
N THR A 209 -16.16 -16.66 -29.86
CA THR A 209 -15.78 -17.91 -30.56
C THR A 209 -17.01 -18.70 -30.96
N ARG A 210 -18.02 -18.82 -30.08
CA ARG A 210 -19.26 -19.52 -30.35
C ARG A 210 -20.06 -18.84 -31.46
N PHE A 211 -20.14 -17.50 -31.42
CA PHE A 211 -20.77 -16.74 -32.48
C PHE A 211 -20.12 -17.00 -33.84
N LEU A 212 -18.77 -16.94 -33.92
CA LEU A 212 -18.05 -17.21 -35.17
C LEU A 212 -18.24 -18.62 -35.67
N GLN A 213 -18.25 -19.63 -34.80
CA GLN A 213 -18.54 -21.00 -35.17
C GLN A 213 -19.96 -21.15 -35.79
N LEU A 214 -20.98 -20.57 -35.14
CA LEU A 214 -22.34 -20.62 -35.66
C LEU A 214 -22.49 -19.84 -36.97
N ARG A 215 -21.81 -18.71 -37.10
CA ARG A 215 -21.78 -17.94 -38.34
C ARG A 215 -21.19 -18.71 -39.51
N ASN A 216 -20.13 -19.48 -39.25
CA ASN A 216 -19.50 -20.32 -40.29
C ASN A 216 -20.39 -21.54 -40.65
N ASN A 217 -21.07 -22.13 -39.65
CA ASN A 217 -21.90 -23.30 -39.88
C ASN A 217 -23.24 -22.94 -40.57
N PHE A 218 -23.76 -21.73 -40.32
CA PHE A 218 -25.03 -21.26 -40.82
C PHE A 218 -24.90 -19.92 -41.57
N PRO A 219 -24.23 -19.88 -42.74
CA PRO A 219 -23.92 -18.62 -43.42
C PRO A 219 -25.15 -17.88 -43.96
N LYS A 220 -26.29 -18.56 -44.12
CA LYS A 220 -27.54 -18.01 -44.65
C LYS A 220 -28.42 -17.37 -43.58
N LEU A 221 -28.18 -17.65 -42.30
CA LEU A 221 -28.96 -17.09 -41.21
C LEU A 221 -28.64 -15.61 -40.97
N GLY A 222 -29.62 -14.85 -40.53
CA GLY A 222 -29.47 -13.45 -40.15
C GLY A 222 -28.61 -13.29 -38.89
N ASN A 223 -28.00 -12.12 -38.71
CA ASN A 223 -27.17 -11.84 -37.53
C ASN A 223 -27.94 -11.99 -36.22
N PHE A 224 -29.20 -11.59 -36.20
CA PHE A 224 -30.05 -11.68 -35.01
C PHE A 224 -30.29 -13.14 -34.59
N GLU A 225 -30.55 -14.01 -35.57
CA GLU A 225 -30.77 -15.45 -35.30
C GLU A 225 -29.49 -16.11 -34.73
N ILE A 226 -28.33 -15.79 -35.31
CA ILE A 226 -27.05 -16.31 -34.82
C ILE A 226 -26.75 -15.81 -33.41
N ILE A 227 -27.02 -14.53 -33.09
CA ILE A 227 -26.87 -13.97 -31.75
C ILE A 227 -27.78 -14.71 -30.77
N SER A 228 -29.07 -14.88 -31.13
CA SER A 228 -30.05 -15.61 -30.30
C SER A 228 -29.59 -17.05 -30.01
N MET A 229 -29.17 -17.79 -31.03
CA MET A 229 -28.60 -19.13 -30.88
C MET A 229 -27.35 -19.17 -30.03
N THR A 230 -26.46 -18.17 -30.18
CA THR A 230 -25.24 -18.06 -29.37
C THR A 230 -25.59 -17.86 -27.91
N THR A 231 -26.48 -16.91 -27.62
CA THR A 231 -26.92 -16.60 -26.26
C THR A 231 -27.57 -17.82 -25.60
N GLN A 232 -28.49 -18.48 -26.28
CA GLN A 232 -29.13 -19.68 -25.75
C GLN A 232 -28.15 -20.81 -25.43
N LYS A 233 -27.16 -21.04 -26.30
CA LYS A 233 -26.16 -22.10 -26.10
C LYS A 233 -25.12 -21.75 -25.01
N MET A 234 -24.84 -20.49 -24.81
CA MET A 234 -23.83 -20.03 -23.82
C MET A 234 -24.46 -19.66 -22.48
N PHE A 235 -25.78 -19.54 -22.37
CA PHE A 235 -26.48 -19.13 -21.16
C PHE A 235 -26.16 -20.03 -19.97
N TRP A 236 -26.40 -21.33 -20.08
CA TRP A 236 -26.14 -22.27 -19.00
C TRP A 236 -24.65 -22.39 -18.64
N PRO A 237 -23.69 -22.54 -19.58
CA PRO A 237 -22.30 -22.54 -19.27
C PRO A 237 -21.85 -21.30 -18.50
N ILE A 238 -22.31 -20.11 -18.88
CA ILE A 238 -21.98 -18.86 -18.20
C ILE A 238 -22.54 -18.84 -16.76
N ILE A 239 -23.82 -19.23 -16.59
CA ILE A 239 -24.44 -19.30 -15.26
C ILE A 239 -23.68 -20.27 -14.35
N TYR A 240 -23.32 -21.45 -14.85
CA TYR A 240 -22.57 -22.42 -14.06
C TYR A 240 -21.17 -21.88 -13.65
N THR A 241 -20.49 -21.19 -14.56
CA THR A 241 -19.20 -20.60 -14.25
C THR A 241 -19.33 -19.50 -13.19
N VAL A 242 -20.33 -18.63 -13.30
CA VAL A 242 -20.60 -17.60 -12.28
C VAL A 242 -20.94 -18.23 -10.94
N LEU A 243 -21.81 -19.24 -10.94
CA LEU A 243 -22.23 -19.92 -9.71
C LEU A 243 -21.05 -20.62 -9.01
N THR A 244 -20.21 -21.33 -9.77
CA THR A 244 -19.00 -21.95 -9.22
C THR A 244 -18.01 -20.92 -8.67
N THR A 245 -17.88 -19.77 -9.30
CA THR A 245 -17.01 -18.68 -8.81
C THR A 245 -17.55 -18.05 -7.52
N ILE A 246 -18.88 -18.01 -7.35
CA ILE A 246 -19.49 -17.48 -6.10
C ILE A 246 -19.35 -18.49 -4.96
N CYS A 247 -19.37 -19.79 -5.26
CA CYS A 247 -19.31 -20.86 -4.26
C CYS A 247 -17.88 -21.24 -3.86
N ALA A 248 -16.86 -20.80 -4.61
CA ALA A 248 -15.44 -21.06 -4.32
C ALA A 248 -14.86 -20.05 -3.34
#